data_8d27cc4c4478b352d866f19b6553a388
#
_entry.id   8d27cc4c4478b352d866f19b6553a388
#
_cell.length_a   1.000
_cell.length_b   1.000
_cell.length_c   1.000
_cell.angle_alpha   90.00
_cell.angle_beta   90.00
_cell.angle_gamma   90.00
#
_symmetry.space_group_name_H-M   'P 1'
#
loop_
_entity.id
_entity.type
_entity.pdbx_description
1 polymer ?
#
loop_
_entity_poly.entity_id
_entity_poly.type
_entity_poly.pdbx_seq_one_letter_code
_entity_poly.pdbx_strand_id
1 'polypeptide(L)' 'MDKDLMLQSLKVAYTFLEGAEKILDLKKGEGYAAAHPDLVAAFTLTAALDFHARQTAGLMGGLATSLGRLSGE' A
#
# COMPACT_ATOMS: atom_id res chain seq x y z
N MET A 1 -20.89 -7.68 -4.87
CA MET A 1 -19.47 -7.45 -5.05
C MET A 1 -18.84 -8.59 -5.84
N ASP A 2 -17.96 -8.26 -6.75
CA ASP A 2 -17.28 -9.26 -7.57
C ASP A 2 -16.32 -10.10 -6.72
N LYS A 3 -16.46 -11.41 -6.82
CA LYS A 3 -15.62 -12.35 -6.07
C LYS A 3 -14.14 -12.18 -6.41
N ASP A 4 -13.84 -12.03 -7.69
CA ASP A 4 -12.46 -11.92 -8.14
C ASP A 4 -11.81 -10.63 -7.61
N LEU A 5 -12.56 -9.54 -7.63
CA LEU A 5 -12.09 -8.28 -7.12
C LEU A 5 -11.83 -8.34 -5.61
N MET A 6 -12.73 -9.01 -4.89
CA MET A 6 -12.57 -9.19 -3.45
C MET A 6 -11.32 -10.01 -3.14
N LEU A 7 -11.09 -11.08 -3.90
CA LEU A 7 -9.91 -11.92 -3.70
C LEU A 7 -8.62 -11.14 -3.97
N GLN A 8 -8.63 -10.31 -5.00
CA GLN A 8 -7.46 -9.47 -5.30
C GLN A 8 -7.16 -8.51 -4.16
N SER A 9 -8.21 -7.89 -3.61
CA SER A 9 -8.05 -6.97 -2.48
C SER A 9 -7.48 -7.68 -1.26
N LEU A 10 -7.96 -8.89 -0.98
CA LEU A 10 -7.46 -9.66 0.15
C LEU A 10 -6.00 -10.05 -0.04
N LYS A 11 -5.60 -10.39 -1.26
CA LYS A 11 -4.20 -10.71 -1.56
C LYS A 11 -3.28 -9.51 -1.34
N VAL A 12 -3.72 -8.34 -1.78
CA VAL A 12 -2.95 -7.11 -1.58
C VAL A 12 -2.81 -6.81 -0.09
N ALA A 13 -3.90 -6.91 0.66
CA ALA A 13 -3.87 -6.68 2.10
C ALA A 13 -2.93 -7.65 2.80
N TYR A 14 -2.96 -8.91 2.40
CA TYR A 14 -2.08 -9.94 2.96
C TYR A 14 -0.60 -9.61 2.69
N THR A 15 -0.31 -9.16 1.48
CA THR A 15 1.05 -8.78 1.11
C THR A 15 1.57 -7.63 1.97
N PHE A 16 0.74 -6.62 2.21
CA PHE A 16 1.11 -5.51 3.09
C PHE A 16 1.33 -5.99 4.51
N LEU A 17 0.47 -6.87 5.00
CA LEU A 17 0.59 -7.41 6.34
C LEU A 17 1.89 -8.18 6.52
N GLU A 18 2.20 -9.08 5.59
CA GLU A 18 3.44 -9.85 5.64
C GLU A 18 4.66 -8.95 5.60
N GLY A 19 4.63 -7.95 4.73
CA GLY A 19 5.73 -7.00 4.61
C GLY A 19 5.95 -6.23 5.90
N ALA A 20 4.87 -5.79 6.53
CA ALA A 20 4.94 -5.07 7.80
C ALA A 20 5.56 -5.94 8.89
N GLU A 21 5.13 -7.19 8.97
CA GLU A 21 5.66 -8.12 9.96
C GLU A 21 7.16 -8.34 9.77
N LYS A 22 7.58 -8.55 8.54
CA LYS A 22 8.98 -8.79 8.23
C LYS A 22 9.85 -7.58 8.57
N ILE A 23 9.40 -6.39 8.22
CA ILE A 23 10.16 -5.18 8.48
C ILE A 23 10.28 -4.92 9.98
N LEU A 24 9.20 -5.11 10.72
CA LEU A 24 9.25 -4.92 12.17
C LEU A 24 10.19 -5.92 12.83
N ASP A 25 10.15 -7.17 12.42
CA ASP A 25 11.05 -8.18 12.96
C ASP A 25 12.50 -7.89 12.61
N LEU A 26 12.76 -7.41 11.42
CA LEU A 26 14.12 -7.02 11.01
C LEU A 26 14.65 -5.86 11.85
N LYS A 27 13.81 -4.90 12.13
CA LYS A 27 14.25 -3.71 12.87
C LYS A 27 14.33 -3.94 14.37
N LYS A 28 13.41 -4.70 14.93
CA LYS A 28 13.27 -4.82 16.37
C LYS A 28 13.65 -6.19 16.91
N GLY A 29 13.79 -7.18 16.03
CA GLY A 29 14.13 -8.52 16.46
C GLY A 29 13.01 -9.50 16.15
N GLU A 30 13.42 -10.76 15.99
CA GLU A 30 12.49 -11.82 15.65
C GLU A 30 11.39 -11.95 16.70
N GLY A 31 10.16 -12.07 16.26
CA GLY A 31 9.00 -12.20 17.13
C GLY A 31 8.41 -10.89 17.59
N TYR A 32 9.01 -9.76 17.26
CA TYR A 32 8.50 -8.46 17.68
C TYR A 32 7.10 -8.20 17.10
N ALA A 33 6.90 -8.50 15.82
CA ALA A 33 5.61 -8.28 15.18
C ALA A 33 4.52 -9.10 15.85
N ALA A 34 4.80 -10.35 16.17
CA ALA A 34 3.82 -11.22 16.84
C ALA A 34 3.43 -10.71 18.22
N ALA A 35 4.34 -10.05 18.90
CA ALA A 35 4.08 -9.49 20.23
C ALA A 35 3.39 -8.13 20.18
N HIS A 36 3.35 -7.49 19.01
CA HIS A 36 2.80 -6.15 18.86
C HIS A 36 1.83 -6.07 17.68
N PRO A 37 0.69 -6.77 17.75
CA PRO A 37 -0.26 -6.77 16.63
C PRO A 37 -0.85 -5.40 16.32
N ASP A 38 -0.97 -4.54 17.32
CA ASP A 38 -1.44 -3.18 17.12
C ASP A 38 -0.47 -2.36 16.25
N LEU A 39 0.81 -2.55 16.49
CA LEU A 39 1.84 -1.87 15.71
C LEU A 39 1.89 -2.39 14.28
N VAL A 40 1.71 -3.70 14.10
CA VAL A 40 1.61 -4.31 12.79
C VAL A 40 0.43 -3.72 12.02
N ALA A 41 -0.72 -3.59 12.68
CA ALA A 41 -1.91 -3.03 12.04
C ALA A 41 -1.67 -1.57 11.62
N ALA A 42 -1.06 -0.78 12.50
CA ALA A 42 -0.78 0.63 12.20
C ALA A 42 0.20 0.76 11.04
N PHE A 43 1.25 -0.05 11.03
CA PHE A 43 2.23 -0.03 9.96
C PHE A 43 1.61 -0.46 8.62
N THR A 44 0.79 -1.50 8.66
CA THR A 44 0.11 -2.02 7.47
C THR A 44 -0.80 -0.95 6.87
N LEU A 45 -1.57 -0.27 7.72
CA LEU A 45 -2.47 0.79 7.27
C LEU A 45 -1.68 1.95 6.66
N THR A 46 -0.60 2.36 7.31
CA THR A 46 0.23 3.45 6.82
C THR A 46 0.83 3.11 5.45
N ALA A 47 1.32 1.89 5.30
CA ALA A 47 1.89 1.45 4.03
C ALA A 47 0.82 1.44 2.92
N ALA A 48 -0.37 0.96 3.24
CA ALA A 48 -1.47 0.91 2.27
C ALA A 48 -1.90 2.31 1.84
N LEU A 49 -1.98 3.24 2.79
CA LEU A 49 -2.35 4.63 2.49
C LEU A 49 -1.27 5.32 1.65
N ASP A 50 -0.01 5.08 1.97
CA ASP A 50 1.09 5.64 1.19
C ASP A 50 1.08 5.09 -0.24
N PHE A 51 0.86 3.80 -0.38
CA PHE A 51 0.77 3.17 -1.69
C PHE A 51 -0.37 3.76 -2.51
N HIS A 52 -1.52 3.93 -1.89
CA HIS A 52 -2.68 4.55 -2.54
C HIS A 52 -2.38 5.97 -2.98
N ALA A 53 -1.74 6.75 -2.11
CA ALA A 53 -1.38 8.13 -2.42
C ALA A 53 -0.40 8.21 -3.59
N ARG A 54 0.56 7.30 -3.64
CA ARG A 54 1.51 7.27 -4.75
C ARG A 54 0.85 6.89 -6.06
N GLN A 55 -0.09 5.96 -6.03
CA GLN A 55 -0.86 5.60 -7.22
C GLN A 55 -1.69 6.77 -7.72
N THR A 56 -2.35 7.46 -6.81
CA THR A 56 -3.16 8.63 -7.15
C THR A 56 -2.29 9.75 -7.73
N ALA A 57 -1.14 10.00 -7.12
CA ALA A 57 -0.21 11.01 -7.61
C ALA A 57 0.27 10.67 -9.03
N GLY A 58 0.59 9.41 -9.25
CA GLY A 58 1.01 8.95 -10.58
C GLY A 58 -0.07 9.15 -11.62
N LEU A 59 -1.31 8.81 -11.25
CA LEU A 59 -2.45 9.00 -12.15
C LEU A 59 -2.67 10.48 -12.46
N MET A 60 -2.61 11.30 -11.45
CA MET A 60 -2.80 12.75 -11.63
C MET A 60 -1.67 13.37 -12.44
N GLY A 61 -0.45 12.89 -12.24
CA GLY A 61 0.69 13.33 -13.05
C GLY A 61 0.52 12.97 -14.51
N GLY A 62 0.06 11.75 -14.79
CA GLY A 62 -0.21 11.31 -16.15
C GLY A 62 -1.31 12.11 -16.80
N LEU A 63 -2.36 12.42 -16.03
CA LEU A 63 -3.47 13.21 -16.51
C LEU A 63 -3.02 14.64 -16.84
N ALA A 64 -2.24 15.23 -15.97
CA ALA A 64 -1.71 16.59 -16.20
C ALA A 64 -0.85 16.64 -17.44
N THR A 65 -0.03 15.63 -17.67
CA THR A 65 0.78 15.53 -18.88
C THR A 65 -0.09 15.45 -20.12
N SER A 66 -1.12 14.62 -20.07
CA SER A 66 -2.04 14.47 -21.19
C SER A 66 -2.77 15.77 -21.52
N LEU A 67 -3.20 16.47 -20.48
CA LEU A 67 -3.87 17.75 -20.66
C LEU A 67 -2.93 18.80 -21.23
N GLY A 68 -1.68 18.77 -20.79
CA GLY A 68 -0.66 19.67 -21.34
C GLY A 68 -0.44 19.47 -22.82
N ARG A 69 -0.43 18.22 -23.24
CA ARG A 69 -0.28 17.91 -24.68
C ARG A 69 -1.43 18.40 -25.50
N LEU A 70 -2.65 18.30 -24.94
CA LEU A 70 -3.83 18.73 -25.65
C LEU A 70 -3.93 20.24 -25.78
N SER A 71 -3.43 20.95 -24.78
CA SER A 71 -3.64 22.40 -24.74
C SER A 71 -2.46 23.21 -25.27
N GLY A 72 -1.29 22.63 -25.34
CA GLY A 72 -0.20 23.45 -25.56
C GLY A 72 0.79 23.09 -26.53
N GLU A 73 0.75 22.04 -26.84
CA GLU A 73 1.78 21.71 -27.50
C GLU A 73 2.05 21.83 -28.49
#